data_b7e864c4ec927fdf1b807be3003ca5ea
#
_entry.id   b7e864c4ec927fdf1b807be3003ca5ea
#
_cell.length_a   1.000
_cell.length_b   1.000
_cell.length_c   1.000
_cell.angle_alpha   90.00
_cell.angle_beta   90.00
_cell.angle_gamma   90.00
#
_symmetry.space_group_name_H-M   'P 1'
#
loop_
_entity.id
_entity.type
_entity.pdbx_description
1 polymer ?
#
loop_
_entity_poly.entity_id
_entity_poly.type
_entity_poly.pdbx_seq_one_letter_code
_entity_poly.pdbx_strand_id
1 'polypeptide(L)' 'MINIRDNLTLKACRIIADIKAEDIAEAAGVGVDTLYKWERGRSFPTAPQMVKIIKLFAARGYALDVNDINFFGN' A
#
# COMPACT_ATOMS: atom_id res chain seq x y z
N MET A 1 0.17 13.72 -14.46
CA MET A 1 -0.19 13.49 -13.06
C MET A 1 -0.98 12.20 -12.95
N ILE A 2 -0.59 11.36 -12.02
CA ILE A 2 -1.21 10.05 -11.88
C ILE A 2 -2.49 10.19 -11.07
N ASN A 3 -3.55 9.59 -11.60
CA ASN A 3 -4.87 9.68 -10.97
C ASN A 3 -5.12 8.42 -10.14
N ILE A 4 -4.87 8.54 -8.83
CA ILE A 4 -5.02 7.41 -7.90
C ILE A 4 -6.49 7.08 -7.65
N ARG A 5 -7.42 7.94 -8.10
CA ARG A 5 -8.85 7.66 -7.95
C ARG A 5 -9.31 6.43 -8.71
N ASP A 6 -8.46 5.85 -9.55
CA ASP A 6 -8.80 4.63 -10.29
C ASP A 6 -8.71 3.36 -9.42
N ASN A 7 -8.52 3.51 -8.12
CA ASN A 7 -8.49 2.39 -7.19
C ASN A 7 -7.41 1.36 -7.56
N LEU A 8 -6.20 1.85 -7.74
CA LEU A 8 -5.06 1.03 -8.11
C LEU A 8 -4.68 0.07 -6.99
N THR A 9 -4.05 -1.04 -7.34
CA THR A 9 -3.56 -2.00 -6.36
C THR A 9 -2.46 -1.37 -5.49
N LEU A 10 -2.21 -1.98 -4.33
CA LEU A 10 -1.13 -1.54 -3.45
C LEU A 10 0.20 -1.51 -4.20
N LYS A 11 0.50 -2.54 -4.99
CA LYS A 11 1.74 -2.57 -5.75
C LYS A 11 1.84 -1.41 -6.74
N ALA A 12 0.76 -1.13 -7.46
CA ALA A 12 0.75 -0.02 -8.42
C ALA A 12 0.96 1.31 -7.70
N CYS A 13 0.27 1.54 -6.58
CA CYS A 13 0.44 2.76 -5.80
C CYS A 13 1.87 2.90 -5.28
N ARG A 14 2.46 1.80 -4.81
CA ARG A 14 3.83 1.80 -4.30
C ARG A 14 4.83 2.18 -5.40
N ILE A 15 4.66 1.61 -6.58
CA ILE A 15 5.54 1.89 -7.72
C ILE A 15 5.40 3.35 -8.14
N ILE A 16 4.18 3.84 -8.22
CA ILE A 16 3.91 5.24 -8.59
C ILE A 16 4.56 6.20 -7.60
N ALA A 17 4.46 5.89 -6.31
CA ALA A 17 5.02 6.74 -5.26
C ALA A 17 6.53 6.53 -5.08
N ASP A 18 7.11 5.58 -5.80
CA ASP A 18 8.53 5.22 -5.71
C ASP A 18 8.93 4.88 -4.27
N ILE A 19 8.11 4.05 -3.61
CA ILE A 19 8.36 3.59 -2.25
C ILE A 19 8.85 2.16 -2.31
N LYS A 20 9.91 1.87 -1.58
CA LYS A 20 10.46 0.52 -1.51
C LYS A 20 9.51 -0.41 -0.75
N ALA A 21 9.45 -1.67 -1.20
CA ALA A 21 8.62 -2.68 -0.53
C ALA A 21 9.00 -2.80 0.95
N GLU A 22 10.28 -2.76 1.26
CA GLU A 22 10.77 -2.85 2.62
C GLU A 22 10.22 -1.73 3.52
N ASP A 23 10.08 -0.53 2.96
CA ASP A 23 9.58 0.61 3.72
C ASP A 23 8.10 0.43 4.08
N ILE A 24 7.31 -0.11 3.16
CA ILE A 24 5.89 -0.38 3.44
C ILE A 24 5.77 -1.51 4.46
N ALA A 25 6.55 -2.57 4.30
CA ALA A 25 6.53 -3.69 5.24
C ALA A 25 6.88 -3.22 6.65
N GLU A 26 7.92 -2.40 6.78
CA GLU A 26 8.32 -1.85 8.07
C GLU A 26 7.21 -1.00 8.67
N ALA A 27 6.59 -0.12 7.87
CA ALA A 27 5.49 0.72 8.36
C ALA A 27 4.32 -0.11 8.87
N ALA A 28 4.01 -1.21 8.19
CA ALA A 28 2.92 -2.10 8.57
C ALA A 28 3.31 -3.08 9.70
N GLY A 29 4.58 -3.16 10.05
CA GLY A 29 5.07 -4.05 11.09
C GLY A 29 5.16 -5.51 10.66
N VAL A 30 5.46 -5.76 9.39
CA VAL A 30 5.54 -7.14 8.84
C VAL A 30 6.83 -7.30 8.05
N GLY A 31 7.14 -8.55 7.69
CA GLY A 31 8.25 -8.83 6.79
C GLY A 31 7.88 -8.50 5.34
N VAL A 32 8.88 -8.32 4.51
CA VAL A 32 8.68 -7.97 3.10
C VAL A 32 7.97 -9.09 2.34
N ASP A 33 8.18 -10.35 2.71
CA ASP A 33 7.48 -11.48 2.07
C ASP A 33 5.99 -11.46 2.38
N THR A 34 5.57 -10.97 3.54
CA THR A 34 4.15 -10.76 3.83
C THR A 34 3.58 -9.67 2.92
N LEU A 35 4.33 -8.58 2.72
CA LEU A 35 3.90 -7.54 1.79
C LEU A 35 3.71 -8.11 0.38
N TYR A 36 4.65 -8.93 -0.08
CA TYR A 36 4.52 -9.53 -1.41
C TYR A 36 3.30 -10.44 -1.53
N LYS A 37 2.92 -11.13 -0.44
CA LYS A 37 1.68 -11.91 -0.43
C LYS A 37 0.46 -10.99 -0.59
N TRP A 38 0.47 -9.84 0.07
CA TRP A 38 -0.60 -8.85 -0.10
C TRP A 38 -0.68 -8.37 -1.55
N GLU A 39 0.47 -8.09 -2.15
CA GLU A 39 0.52 -7.59 -3.53
C GLU A 39 0.03 -8.63 -4.54
N ARG A 40 0.16 -9.92 -4.22
CA ARG A 40 -0.32 -11.02 -5.06
C ARG A 40 -1.76 -11.41 -4.76
N GLY A 41 -2.40 -10.80 -3.77
CA GLY A 41 -3.75 -11.15 -3.37
C GLY A 41 -3.85 -12.46 -2.60
N ARG A 42 -2.74 -12.97 -2.06
CA ARG A 42 -2.72 -14.22 -1.29
C ARG A 42 -3.10 -14.02 0.16
N SER A 43 -2.93 -12.82 0.67
CA SER A 43 -3.38 -12.43 2.00
C SER A 43 -3.64 -10.92 1.98
N PHE A 44 -4.18 -10.39 3.06
CA PHE A 44 -4.60 -9.00 3.09
C PHE A 44 -4.20 -8.37 4.40
N PRO A 45 -3.84 -7.06 4.39
CA PRO A 45 -3.53 -6.37 5.63
C PRO A 45 -4.79 -6.19 6.48
N THR A 46 -4.61 -6.09 7.79
CA THR A 46 -5.69 -5.71 8.70
C THR A 46 -5.98 -4.22 8.55
N ALA A 47 -7.14 -3.78 9.06
CA ALA A 47 -7.47 -2.36 9.02
C ALA A 47 -6.40 -1.48 9.68
N PRO A 48 -5.87 -1.80 10.87
CA PRO A 48 -4.78 -1.02 11.43
C PRO A 48 -3.53 -0.97 10.55
N GLN A 49 -3.21 -2.07 9.89
CA GLN A 49 -2.07 -2.12 8.96
C GLN A 49 -2.32 -1.23 7.74
N MET A 50 -3.53 -1.22 7.21
CA MET A 50 -3.90 -0.35 6.10
C MET A 50 -3.71 1.12 6.49
N VAL A 51 -4.13 1.51 7.69
CA VAL A 51 -3.96 2.88 8.17
C VAL A 51 -2.49 3.25 8.24
N LYS A 52 -1.64 2.36 8.72
CA LYS A 52 -0.21 2.62 8.80
C LYS A 52 0.41 2.80 7.42
N ILE A 53 -0.03 2.01 6.45
CA ILE A 53 0.43 2.13 5.05
C ILE A 53 0.00 3.48 4.48
N ILE A 54 -1.25 3.89 4.71
CA ILE A 54 -1.77 5.17 4.25
C ILE A 54 -0.94 6.33 4.84
N LYS A 55 -0.58 6.24 6.12
CA LYS A 55 0.25 7.26 6.76
C LYS A 55 1.62 7.36 6.13
N LEU A 56 2.20 6.24 5.71
CA LEU A 56 3.49 6.28 5.00
C LEU A 56 3.35 7.01 3.67
N PHE A 57 2.31 6.70 2.90
CA PHE A 57 2.06 7.42 1.65
C PHE A 57 1.91 8.91 1.89
N ALA A 58 1.18 9.30 2.93
CA ALA A 58 1.01 10.71 3.27
C ALA A 58 2.35 11.37 3.59
N ALA A 59 3.21 10.67 4.32
CA ALA A 59 4.55 11.19 4.65
C ALA A 59 5.42 11.38 3.41
N ARG A 60 5.11 10.69 2.34
CA ARG A 60 5.84 10.81 1.06
C ARG A 60 5.11 11.74 0.08
N GLY A 61 4.09 12.47 0.52
CA GLY A 61 3.39 13.45 -0.29
C GLY A 61 2.16 12.95 -1.02
N TYR A 62 1.68 11.75 -0.69
CA TYR A 62 0.52 11.15 -1.34
C TYR A 62 -0.62 11.02 -0.34
N ALA A 63 -1.51 12.01 -0.31
CA ALA A 63 -2.65 12.02 0.60
C ALA A 63 -3.74 11.07 0.07
N LEU A 64 -3.72 9.84 0.54
CA LEU A 64 -4.65 8.80 0.12
C LEU A 64 -5.56 8.42 1.27
N ASP A 65 -6.78 8.01 0.92
CA ASP A 65 -7.71 7.36 1.84
C ASP A 65 -7.60 5.84 1.63
N VAL A 66 -8.04 5.06 2.61
CA VAL A 66 -8.03 3.60 2.52
C VAL A 66 -8.83 3.11 1.31
N ASN A 67 -9.84 3.86 0.88
CA ASN A 67 -10.66 3.51 -0.27
C ASN A 67 -9.99 3.80 -1.60
N ASP A 68 -8.86 4.51 -1.59
CA ASP A 68 -8.15 4.85 -2.82
C ASP A 68 -7.22 3.73 -3.28
N ILE A 69 -6.93 2.78 -2.42
CA ILE A 69 -6.05 1.66 -2.72
C ILE A 69 -6.86 0.37 -2.71
N ASN A 70 -6.72 -0.42 -3.75
CA ASN A 70 -7.29 -1.76 -3.78
C ASN A 70 -6.33 -2.72 -3.08
N PHE A 71 -6.54 -2.93 -1.78
CA PHE A 71 -5.70 -3.84 -0.99
C PHE A 71 -5.99 -5.31 -1.29
N PHE A 72 -7.05 -5.62 -2.01
CA PHE A 72 -7.46 -7.00 -2.25
C PHE A 72 -6.98 -7.55 -3.59
N GLY A 73 -6.23 -6.76 -4.35
CA GLY A 73 -5.48 -7.27 -5.48
C GLY A 73 -6.26 -7.54 -6.76
N ASN A 74 -7.50 -7.13 -6.84
CA ASN A 74 -8.29 -7.36 -8.07
C ASN A 74 -8.71 -6.07 -8.72
#